data_fded89079f4999af1e7dde05e8147daf
#
_entry.id   fded89079f4999af1e7dde05e8147daf
#
_cell.length_a   1.000
_cell.length_b   1.000
_cell.length_c   1.000
_cell.angle_alpha   90.00
_cell.angle_beta   90.00
_cell.angle_gamma   90.00
#
_symmetry.space_group_name_H-M   'P 1'
#
loop_
_entity.id
_entity.type
_entity.pdbx_description
1 polymer ?
#
loop_
_entity_poly.entity_id
_entity_poly.type
_entity_poly.pdbx_seq_one_letter_code
_entity_poly.pdbx_strand_id
1 'polypeptide(L)'
;MSLRNLDDLHVLVRVADSASFSAAARSLQLDPKTVSKQIARLEHALGTPLFERNTRNLRITDEGRTIAARARSVLSILDEIQQVGQGDDDTLRGVIRLTAPAPFGRKHVAPAIAEFSRRHPQVGFDLRLTDRMVDLYDDGFDLAIRLDEPGDSRLVSTPLALNRGMLVASPSYLAAHGTPHRPEDLSRHQALLPAGPDEAQNTWTLRQGRRERTVVMNGALGSDSGDILHAWCLAGLGISLRETWDIHDALRSGRLVPVLPDWTVPVTHISAVRARRDPVPRRLDVFIEFLARRWRDAPWNTEAAR
;
A
#
# COMPACT_ATOMS: atom_id res chain seq x y z
N MET A 1 -30.43 19.60 12.48
CA MET A 1 -29.98 19.07 13.80
C MET A 1 -28.46 18.95 13.76
N SER A 2 -27.74 19.32 14.81
CA SER A 2 -26.27 19.40 14.82
C SER A 2 -25.67 18.09 15.34
N LEU A 3 -24.59 17.60 14.72
CA LEU A 3 -23.69 16.58 15.25
C LEU A 3 -23.09 17.11 16.57
N ARG A 4 -23.68 16.74 17.72
CA ARG A 4 -23.29 17.30 19.03
C ARG A 4 -22.54 16.31 19.91
N ASN A 5 -22.46 15.04 19.52
CA ASN A 5 -21.84 14.01 20.36
C ASN A 5 -20.71 13.31 19.61
N LEU A 6 -19.49 13.51 20.08
CA LEU A 6 -18.29 12.87 19.55
C LEU A 6 -18.29 11.34 19.76
N ASP A 7 -18.98 10.85 20.80
CA ASP A 7 -19.13 9.42 21.05
C ASP A 7 -19.84 8.71 19.88
N ASP A 8 -20.77 9.39 19.20
CA ASP A 8 -21.45 8.82 18.04
C ASP A 8 -20.46 8.60 16.87
N LEU A 9 -19.44 9.47 16.71
CA LEU A 9 -18.40 9.30 15.71
C LEU A 9 -17.48 8.12 16.07
N HIS A 10 -17.14 7.94 17.34
CA HIS A 10 -16.39 6.77 17.81
C HIS A 10 -17.14 5.47 17.51
N VAL A 11 -18.46 5.45 17.79
CA VAL A 11 -19.31 4.29 17.53
C VAL A 11 -19.39 4.01 16.03
N LEU A 12 -19.60 5.05 15.18
CA LEU A 12 -19.63 4.90 13.72
C LEU A 12 -18.36 4.24 13.21
N VAL A 13 -17.20 4.76 13.60
CA VAL A 13 -15.89 4.25 13.16
C VAL A 13 -15.71 2.79 13.60
N ARG A 14 -16.07 2.45 14.85
CA ARG A 14 -15.94 1.07 15.35
C ARG A 14 -16.86 0.09 14.63
N VAL A 15 -18.09 0.50 14.31
CA VAL A 15 -19.03 -0.34 13.55
C VAL A 15 -18.54 -0.53 12.12
N ALA A 16 -18.02 0.54 11.47
CA ALA A 16 -17.45 0.47 10.14
C ALA A 16 -16.23 -0.46 10.07
N ASP A 17 -15.33 -0.41 11.07
CA ASP A 17 -14.13 -1.24 11.13
C ASP A 17 -14.41 -2.72 11.40
N SER A 18 -15.44 -3.01 12.21
CA SER A 18 -15.78 -4.38 12.62
C SER A 18 -16.82 -5.06 11.73
N ALA A 19 -17.51 -4.31 10.88
CA ALA A 19 -18.67 -4.73 10.09
C ALA A 19 -19.73 -5.50 10.92
N SER A 20 -19.83 -5.18 12.24
CA SER A 20 -20.69 -5.87 13.18
C SER A 20 -21.02 -5.00 14.39
N PHE A 21 -22.29 -4.77 14.64
CA PHE A 21 -22.75 -4.05 15.85
C PHE A 21 -22.30 -4.73 17.15
N SER A 22 -22.36 -6.05 17.20
CA SER A 22 -21.97 -6.82 18.39
C SER A 22 -20.46 -6.80 18.64
N ALA A 23 -19.64 -6.81 17.57
CA ALA A 23 -18.21 -6.71 17.70
C ALA A 23 -17.79 -5.29 18.12
N ALA A 24 -18.39 -4.25 17.54
CA ALA A 24 -18.18 -2.86 17.94
C ALA A 24 -18.57 -2.64 19.40
N ALA A 25 -19.74 -3.15 19.83
CA ALA A 25 -20.22 -3.05 21.20
C ALA A 25 -19.22 -3.66 22.20
N ARG A 26 -18.72 -4.86 21.93
CA ARG A 26 -17.69 -5.50 22.78
C ARG A 26 -16.41 -4.65 22.87
N SER A 27 -15.94 -4.11 21.75
CA SER A 27 -14.72 -3.30 21.73
C SER A 27 -14.87 -1.97 22.46
N LEU A 28 -16.08 -1.42 22.51
CA LEU A 28 -16.41 -0.16 23.19
C LEU A 28 -16.93 -0.37 24.62
N GLN A 29 -17.05 -1.62 25.08
CA GLN A 29 -17.66 -1.98 26.37
C GLN A 29 -19.08 -1.42 26.53
N LEU A 30 -19.84 -1.43 25.43
CA LEU A 30 -21.23 -0.97 25.36
C LEU A 30 -22.19 -2.13 25.10
N ASP A 31 -23.46 -1.92 25.40
CA ASP A 31 -24.54 -2.84 24.99
C ASP A 31 -24.81 -2.70 23.48
N PRO A 32 -25.02 -3.81 22.74
CA PRO A 32 -25.34 -3.77 21.31
C PRO A 32 -26.55 -2.90 20.94
N LYS A 33 -27.56 -2.81 21.83
CA LYS A 33 -28.75 -1.94 21.63
C LYS A 33 -28.34 -0.46 21.72
N THR A 34 -27.40 -0.12 22.60
CA THR A 34 -26.85 1.24 22.71
C THR A 34 -26.13 1.64 21.44
N VAL A 35 -25.24 0.78 20.92
CA VAL A 35 -24.54 1.01 19.63
C VAL A 35 -25.53 1.20 18.49
N SER A 36 -26.56 0.32 18.39
CA SER A 36 -27.60 0.44 17.35
C SER A 36 -28.40 1.73 17.46
N LYS A 37 -28.69 2.18 18.67
CA LYS A 37 -29.42 3.44 18.92
C LYS A 37 -28.57 4.66 18.57
N GLN A 38 -27.29 4.64 18.86
CA GLN A 38 -26.35 5.72 18.49
C GLN A 38 -26.19 5.85 16.98
N ILE A 39 -26.06 4.73 16.26
CA ILE A 39 -26.01 4.74 14.78
C ILE A 39 -27.32 5.27 14.22
N ALA A 40 -28.49 4.79 14.69
CA ALA A 40 -29.78 5.28 14.22
C ALA A 40 -29.96 6.79 14.47
N ARG A 41 -29.50 7.29 15.62
CA ARG A 41 -29.49 8.72 15.93
C ARG A 41 -28.60 9.51 14.96
N LEU A 42 -27.44 8.98 14.62
CA LEU A 42 -26.50 9.59 13.68
C LEU A 42 -27.08 9.61 12.26
N GLU A 43 -27.67 8.50 11.79
CA GLU A 43 -28.36 8.39 10.50
C GLU A 43 -29.51 9.41 10.40
N HIS A 44 -30.31 9.51 11.47
CA HIS A 44 -31.39 10.50 11.52
C HIS A 44 -30.88 11.96 11.49
N ALA A 45 -29.77 12.25 12.21
CA ALA A 45 -29.18 13.57 12.23
C ALA A 45 -28.56 13.98 10.89
N LEU A 46 -28.02 13.02 10.13
CA LEU A 46 -27.41 13.22 8.82
C LEU A 46 -28.41 13.13 7.66
N GLY A 47 -29.59 12.54 7.90
CA GLY A 47 -30.62 12.34 6.88
C GLY A 47 -30.26 11.28 5.83
N THR A 48 -29.29 10.39 6.14
CA THR A 48 -28.84 9.35 5.21
C THR A 48 -28.52 8.05 5.97
N PRO A 49 -28.85 6.87 5.41
CA PRO A 49 -28.45 5.61 5.99
C PRO A 49 -26.94 5.41 5.84
N LEU A 50 -26.28 5.01 6.91
CA LEU A 50 -24.84 4.71 6.94
C LEU A 50 -24.57 3.22 6.76
N PHE A 51 -25.56 2.39 7.08
CA PHE A 51 -25.46 0.93 6.96
C PHE A 51 -26.73 0.34 6.36
N GLU A 52 -26.55 -0.60 5.45
CA GLU A 52 -27.59 -1.48 4.97
C GLU A 52 -27.70 -2.70 5.90
N ARG A 53 -28.91 -2.91 6.44
CA ARG A 53 -29.21 -4.04 7.30
C ARG A 53 -29.81 -5.16 6.46
N ASN A 54 -29.00 -6.13 6.09
CA ASN A 54 -29.53 -7.39 5.57
C ASN A 54 -29.49 -8.43 6.68
N THR A 55 -30.46 -9.35 6.72
CA THR A 55 -30.67 -10.32 7.83
C THR A 55 -29.44 -11.19 8.13
N ARG A 56 -28.43 -11.21 7.27
CA ARG A 56 -27.21 -12.00 7.43
C ARG A 56 -25.91 -11.19 7.49
N ASN A 57 -25.89 -9.95 6.99
CA ASN A 57 -24.67 -9.14 6.93
C ASN A 57 -24.96 -7.66 7.14
N LEU A 58 -24.08 -6.98 7.87
CA LEU A 58 -24.03 -5.52 7.98
C LEU A 58 -23.11 -5.00 6.87
N ARG A 59 -23.61 -4.16 5.98
CA ARG A 59 -22.83 -3.54 4.92
C ARG A 59 -22.85 -2.02 5.07
N ILE A 60 -21.70 -1.39 5.03
CA ILE A 60 -21.60 0.07 5.04
C ILE A 60 -21.97 0.63 3.66
N THR A 61 -22.78 1.69 3.62
CA THR A 61 -23.12 2.43 2.38
C THR A 61 -21.92 3.26 1.88
N ASP A 62 -21.99 3.80 0.67
CA ASP A 62 -20.93 4.67 0.13
C ASP A 62 -20.85 5.98 0.92
N GLU A 63 -22.01 6.56 1.27
CA GLU A 63 -22.13 7.69 2.17
C GLU A 63 -21.57 7.35 3.56
N GLY A 64 -21.89 6.18 4.07
CA GLY A 64 -21.39 5.68 5.35
C GLY A 64 -19.86 5.57 5.37
N ARG A 65 -19.24 5.08 4.28
CA ARG A 65 -17.78 5.04 4.14
C ARG A 65 -17.16 6.43 4.19
N THR A 66 -17.67 7.34 3.38
CA THR A 66 -17.20 8.72 3.32
C THR A 66 -17.34 9.41 4.68
N ILE A 67 -18.48 9.27 5.35
CA ILE A 67 -18.73 9.87 6.66
C ILE A 67 -17.83 9.24 7.74
N ALA A 68 -17.65 7.91 7.73
CA ALA A 68 -16.74 7.24 8.64
C ALA A 68 -15.28 7.68 8.46
N ALA A 69 -14.83 7.89 7.21
CA ALA A 69 -13.50 8.44 6.93
C ALA A 69 -13.33 9.86 7.49
N ARG A 70 -14.33 10.73 7.30
CA ARG A 70 -14.32 12.09 7.88
C ARG A 70 -14.38 12.05 9.42
N ALA A 71 -15.17 11.15 10.00
CA ALA A 71 -15.24 10.95 11.44
C ALA A 71 -13.87 10.54 12.02
N ARG A 72 -13.14 9.63 11.36
CA ARG A 72 -11.75 9.27 11.75
C ARG A 72 -10.82 10.48 11.75
N SER A 73 -10.93 11.34 10.75
CA SER A 73 -10.12 12.56 10.67
C SER A 73 -10.41 13.51 11.83
N VAL A 74 -11.68 13.71 12.19
CA VAL A 74 -12.08 14.54 13.34
C VAL A 74 -11.54 13.95 14.66
N LEU A 75 -11.69 12.64 14.86
CA LEU A 75 -11.18 11.96 16.05
C LEU A 75 -9.65 12.04 16.16
N SER A 76 -8.94 11.93 15.04
CA SER A 76 -7.46 12.12 15.00
C SER A 76 -7.06 13.53 15.44
N ILE A 77 -7.78 14.57 14.99
CA ILE A 77 -7.52 15.97 15.41
C ILE A 77 -7.78 16.16 16.91
N LEU A 78 -8.82 15.53 17.44
CA LEU A 78 -9.11 15.59 18.89
C LEU A 78 -8.00 14.93 19.72
N ASP A 79 -7.48 13.78 19.25
CA ASP A 79 -6.34 13.12 19.88
C ASP A 79 -5.11 14.04 19.89
N GLU A 80 -4.88 14.78 18.79
CA GLU A 80 -3.78 15.76 18.69
C GLU A 80 -3.94 16.93 19.66
N ILE A 81 -5.16 17.50 19.77
CA ILE A 81 -5.46 18.58 20.72
C ILE A 81 -5.20 18.10 22.17
N GLN A 82 -5.58 16.88 22.50
CA GLN A 82 -5.35 16.31 23.82
C GLN A 82 -3.84 16.13 24.10
N GLN A 83 -3.05 15.75 23.08
CA GLN A 83 -1.60 15.61 23.19
C GLN A 83 -0.92 16.95 23.46
N VAL A 84 -1.31 18.02 22.77
CA VAL A 84 -0.79 19.39 23.02
C VAL A 84 -1.08 19.84 24.45
N GLY A 85 -2.25 19.49 24.99
CA GLY A 85 -2.66 19.87 26.36
C GLY A 85 -1.95 19.10 27.47
N GLN A 86 -1.29 17.96 27.18
CA GLN A 86 -0.63 17.12 28.18
C GLN A 86 0.86 17.44 28.39
N GLY A 87 1.37 18.51 27.76
CA GLY A 87 2.77 18.91 27.86
C GLY A 87 3.70 18.09 26.96
N ASP A 88 4.98 18.49 26.97
CA ASP A 88 6.06 18.03 26.07
C ASP A 88 6.51 16.57 26.38
N ASP A 89 5.55 15.65 26.53
CA ASP A 89 5.85 14.24 26.62
C ASP A 89 6.18 13.74 25.20
N ASP A 90 7.44 13.39 24.98
CA ASP A 90 8.02 12.91 23.69
C ASP A 90 7.38 11.58 23.21
N THR A 91 6.32 11.15 23.90
CA THR A 91 5.64 9.87 23.70
C THR A 91 4.62 9.97 22.57
N LEU A 92 4.95 9.36 21.44
CA LEU A 92 4.01 9.25 20.31
C LEU A 92 2.85 8.30 20.66
N ARG A 93 1.62 8.72 20.35
CA ARG A 93 0.38 7.94 20.61
C ARG A 93 -0.59 8.00 19.44
N GLY A 94 -1.57 7.07 19.44
CA GLY A 94 -2.64 7.02 18.45
C GLY A 94 -2.42 5.96 17.39
N VAL A 95 -3.27 5.91 16.36
CA VAL A 95 -3.24 4.88 15.32
C VAL A 95 -2.80 5.52 14.01
N ILE A 96 -1.92 4.82 13.27
CA ILE A 96 -1.58 5.11 11.87
C ILE A 96 -2.27 4.08 11.00
N ARG A 97 -3.19 4.53 10.14
CA ARG A 97 -3.84 3.70 9.14
C ARG A 97 -3.12 3.84 7.82
N LEU A 98 -2.55 2.75 7.33
CA LEU A 98 -1.79 2.80 6.09
C LEU A 98 -2.12 1.66 5.14
N THR A 99 -1.89 1.95 3.87
CA THR A 99 -2.00 0.97 2.80
C THR A 99 -0.70 0.84 2.03
N ALA A 100 -0.47 -0.34 1.47
CA ALA A 100 0.71 -0.63 0.65
C ALA A 100 0.38 -1.74 -0.36
N PRO A 101 1.10 -1.82 -1.50
CA PRO A 101 1.05 -2.97 -2.39
C PRO A 101 1.38 -4.25 -1.62
N ALA A 102 0.63 -5.32 -1.89
CA ALA A 102 0.66 -6.52 -1.05
C ALA A 102 2.06 -7.15 -0.92
N PRO A 103 2.85 -7.34 -1.99
CA PRO A 103 4.20 -7.90 -1.88
C PRO A 103 5.14 -6.99 -1.07
N PHE A 104 5.16 -5.69 -1.38
CA PHE A 104 6.01 -4.71 -0.67
C PHE A 104 5.60 -4.56 0.80
N GLY A 105 4.29 -4.52 1.04
CA GLY A 105 3.73 -4.43 2.37
C GLY A 105 4.16 -5.57 3.29
N ARG A 106 4.07 -6.82 2.80
CA ARG A 106 4.52 -7.99 3.56
C ARG A 106 6.03 -8.00 3.79
N LYS A 107 6.80 -7.70 2.75
CA LYS A 107 8.26 -7.89 2.76
C LYS A 107 8.99 -6.75 3.48
N HIS A 108 8.48 -5.52 3.41
CA HIS A 108 9.21 -4.34 3.86
C HIS A 108 8.43 -3.47 4.86
N VAL A 109 7.11 -3.25 4.67
CA VAL A 109 6.34 -2.37 5.55
C VAL A 109 6.04 -3.05 6.88
N ALA A 110 5.58 -4.30 6.88
CA ALA A 110 5.24 -5.01 8.12
C ALA A 110 6.46 -5.19 9.06
N PRO A 111 7.66 -5.55 8.58
CA PRO A 111 8.87 -5.55 9.42
C PRO A 111 9.26 -4.16 9.93
N ALA A 112 9.06 -3.10 9.12
CA ALA A 112 9.32 -1.73 9.55
C ALA A 112 8.37 -1.29 10.67
N ILE A 113 7.08 -1.62 10.55
CA ILE A 113 6.09 -1.39 11.61
C ILE A 113 6.49 -2.11 12.89
N ALA A 114 6.88 -3.38 12.81
CA ALA A 114 7.30 -4.16 13.98
C ALA A 114 8.52 -3.55 14.68
N GLU A 115 9.46 -2.97 13.94
CA GLU A 115 10.60 -2.26 14.52
C GLU A 115 10.18 -0.93 15.16
N PHE A 116 9.35 -0.15 14.48
CA PHE A 116 8.85 1.12 14.98
C PHE A 116 8.02 0.95 16.27
N SER A 117 7.13 -0.05 16.31
CA SER A 117 6.29 -0.33 17.47
C SER A 117 7.07 -0.70 18.73
N ARG A 118 8.27 -1.30 18.59
CA ARG A 118 9.14 -1.54 19.77
C ARG A 118 9.69 -0.26 20.37
N ARG A 119 9.89 0.79 19.55
CA ARG A 119 10.40 2.11 19.99
C ARG A 119 9.26 3.01 20.46
N HIS A 120 8.07 2.82 19.90
CA HIS A 120 6.88 3.64 20.17
C HIS A 120 5.66 2.74 20.47
N PRO A 121 5.62 2.10 21.65
CA PRO A 121 4.61 1.06 21.95
C PRO A 121 3.18 1.58 22.06
N GLN A 122 3.00 2.91 22.17
CA GLN A 122 1.66 3.53 22.21
C GLN A 122 1.15 3.94 20.82
N VAL A 123 1.93 3.71 19.75
CA VAL A 123 1.47 3.90 18.38
C VAL A 123 0.91 2.58 17.84
N GLY A 124 -0.39 2.59 17.57
CA GLY A 124 -1.07 1.48 16.89
C GLY A 124 -0.97 1.60 15.37
N PHE A 125 -1.15 0.48 14.67
CA PHE A 125 -1.14 0.42 13.21
C PHE A 125 -2.33 -0.39 12.69
N ASP A 126 -2.98 0.13 11.62
CA ASP A 126 -3.94 -0.61 10.78
C ASP A 126 -3.35 -0.67 9.37
N LEU A 127 -2.71 -1.78 9.01
CA LEU A 127 -2.09 -2.00 7.70
C LEU A 127 -3.05 -2.76 6.79
N ARG A 128 -3.42 -2.14 5.68
CA ARG A 128 -4.21 -2.76 4.60
C ARG A 128 -3.36 -2.98 3.37
N LEU A 129 -3.28 -4.22 2.91
CA LEU A 129 -2.52 -4.57 1.72
C LEU A 129 -3.46 -4.66 0.52
N THR A 130 -3.21 -3.82 -0.48
CA THR A 130 -3.97 -3.81 -1.73
C THR A 130 -3.15 -3.23 -2.87
N ASP A 131 -3.25 -3.86 -4.03
CA ASP A 131 -2.64 -3.36 -5.27
C ASP A 131 -3.58 -2.41 -6.03
N ARG A 132 -4.82 -2.21 -5.51
CA ARG A 132 -5.76 -1.23 -6.06
C ARG A 132 -5.41 0.18 -5.62
N MET A 133 -5.64 1.16 -6.49
CA MET A 133 -5.60 2.57 -6.13
C MET A 133 -6.70 2.84 -5.09
N VAL A 134 -6.33 3.38 -3.93
CA VAL A 134 -7.28 3.80 -2.89
C VAL A 134 -7.32 5.32 -2.83
N ASP A 135 -8.49 5.89 -2.56
CA ASP A 135 -8.62 7.31 -2.25
C ASP A 135 -8.33 7.52 -0.76
N LEU A 136 -7.20 8.21 -0.47
CA LEU A 136 -6.79 8.45 0.92
C LEU A 136 -7.79 9.28 1.71
N TYR A 137 -8.57 10.13 1.02
CA TYR A 137 -9.58 10.97 1.67
C TYR A 137 -10.83 10.18 2.01
N ASP A 138 -11.34 9.36 1.07
CA ASP A 138 -12.62 8.68 1.21
C ASP A 138 -12.50 7.33 1.92
N ASP A 139 -11.33 6.67 1.84
CA ASP A 139 -11.08 5.39 2.50
C ASP A 139 -10.53 5.55 3.94
N GLY A 140 -10.17 6.78 4.35
CA GLY A 140 -9.74 7.09 5.73
C GLY A 140 -8.35 6.57 6.09
N PHE A 141 -7.44 6.51 5.12
CA PHE A 141 -6.03 6.21 5.34
C PHE A 141 -5.25 7.49 5.67
N ASP A 142 -4.31 7.39 6.60
CA ASP A 142 -3.37 8.45 6.92
C ASP A 142 -2.19 8.46 5.95
N LEU A 143 -1.81 7.28 5.43
CA LEU A 143 -0.63 7.06 4.62
C LEU A 143 -0.86 5.96 3.59
N ALA A 144 -0.35 6.15 2.37
CA ALA A 144 -0.14 5.08 1.40
C ALA A 144 1.34 4.95 1.05
N ILE A 145 1.86 3.74 1.03
CA ILE A 145 3.13 3.46 0.36
C ILE A 145 2.82 3.16 -1.10
N ARG A 146 3.49 3.88 -2.01
CA ARG A 146 3.33 3.75 -3.46
C ARG A 146 4.66 3.48 -4.13
N LEU A 147 4.63 2.72 -5.22
CA LEU A 147 5.80 2.36 -6.03
C LEU A 147 5.90 3.20 -7.30
N ASP A 148 4.97 4.13 -7.48
CA ASP A 148 4.81 5.05 -8.58
C ASP A 148 4.55 6.48 -8.07
N GLU A 149 4.61 7.46 -8.94
CA GLU A 149 4.31 8.84 -8.59
C GLU A 149 2.79 9.07 -8.60
N PRO A 150 2.22 9.65 -7.52
CA PRO A 150 0.80 9.98 -7.51
C PRO A 150 0.51 11.13 -8.50
N GLY A 151 -0.46 10.93 -9.36
CA GLY A 151 -0.92 11.96 -10.30
C GLY A 151 -1.82 13.04 -9.67
N ASP A 152 -2.21 12.90 -8.40
CA ASP A 152 -3.14 13.81 -7.72
C ASP A 152 -2.40 14.90 -6.94
N SER A 153 -2.56 16.17 -7.36
CA SER A 153 -1.95 17.35 -6.74
C SER A 153 -2.44 17.65 -5.31
N ARG A 154 -3.54 17.02 -4.87
CA ARG A 154 -4.07 17.15 -3.49
C ARG A 154 -3.23 16.32 -2.50
N LEU A 155 -2.42 15.42 -3.00
CA LEU A 155 -1.58 14.54 -2.19
C LEU A 155 -0.18 15.15 -1.99
N VAL A 156 0.44 14.77 -0.87
CA VAL A 156 1.85 15.07 -0.59
C VAL A 156 2.61 13.77 -0.68
N SER A 157 3.60 13.73 -1.56
CA SER A 157 4.49 12.59 -1.77
C SER A 157 5.86 12.87 -1.18
N THR A 158 6.34 11.94 -0.35
CA THR A 158 7.70 11.97 0.22
C THR A 158 8.47 10.77 -0.31
N PRO A 159 9.50 10.94 -1.14
CA PRO A 159 10.32 9.84 -1.62
C PRO A 159 11.05 9.15 -0.46
N LEU A 160 10.99 7.82 -0.42
CA LEU A 160 11.62 6.99 0.62
C LEU A 160 12.82 6.22 0.07
N ALA A 161 12.72 5.71 -1.16
CA ALA A 161 13.76 4.94 -1.83
C ALA A 161 13.55 4.97 -3.35
N LEU A 162 14.55 4.53 -4.10
CA LEU A 162 14.41 4.28 -5.54
C LEU A 162 13.65 2.98 -5.78
N ASN A 163 12.78 2.98 -6.78
CA ASN A 163 12.12 1.80 -7.31
C ASN A 163 12.70 1.50 -8.69
N ARG A 164 13.52 0.46 -8.78
CA ARG A 164 14.18 0.04 -10.02
C ARG A 164 13.62 -1.27 -10.49
N GLY A 165 13.25 -1.34 -11.75
CA GLY A 165 12.85 -2.58 -12.41
C GLY A 165 14.03 -3.24 -13.14
N MET A 166 13.95 -4.56 -13.30
CA MET A 166 14.91 -5.39 -14.00
C MET A 166 14.21 -6.56 -14.67
N LEU A 167 14.64 -6.92 -15.88
CA LEU A 167 14.23 -8.17 -16.50
C LEU A 167 15.02 -9.32 -15.88
N VAL A 168 14.31 -10.36 -15.45
CA VAL A 168 14.90 -11.54 -14.83
C VAL A 168 14.25 -12.82 -15.32
N ALA A 169 15.03 -13.89 -15.25
CA ALA A 169 14.56 -15.25 -15.47
C ALA A 169 15.34 -16.22 -14.56
N SER A 170 14.82 -17.42 -14.37
CA SER A 170 15.61 -18.47 -13.74
C SER A 170 16.66 -19.03 -14.70
N PRO A 171 17.82 -19.53 -14.22
CA PRO A 171 18.80 -20.20 -15.05
C PRO A 171 18.21 -21.39 -15.83
N SER A 172 17.29 -22.13 -15.23
CA SER A 172 16.61 -23.27 -15.88
C SER A 172 15.78 -22.85 -17.10
N TYR A 173 15.08 -21.72 -17.03
CA TYR A 173 14.35 -21.19 -18.16
C TYR A 173 15.29 -20.82 -19.31
N LEU A 174 16.36 -20.09 -19.02
CA LEU A 174 17.32 -19.66 -20.04
C LEU A 174 18.08 -20.84 -20.67
N ALA A 175 18.39 -21.88 -19.89
CA ALA A 175 19.01 -23.09 -20.40
C ALA A 175 18.10 -23.84 -21.40
N ALA A 176 16.79 -23.82 -21.18
CA ALA A 176 15.81 -24.49 -22.05
C ALA A 176 15.42 -23.67 -23.30
N HIS A 177 15.39 -22.32 -23.19
CA HIS A 177 14.82 -21.45 -24.22
C HIS A 177 15.85 -20.49 -24.87
N GLY A 178 17.11 -20.52 -24.40
CA GLY A 178 18.14 -19.59 -24.82
C GLY A 178 18.12 -18.28 -24.02
N THR A 179 19.19 -17.51 -24.15
CA THR A 179 19.33 -16.20 -23.48
C THR A 179 19.13 -15.09 -24.53
N PRO A 180 18.19 -14.16 -24.33
CA PRO A 180 18.03 -13.02 -25.23
C PRO A 180 19.24 -12.08 -25.11
N HIS A 181 19.78 -11.62 -26.24
CA HIS A 181 20.94 -10.72 -26.30
C HIS A 181 20.55 -9.28 -26.70
N ARG A 182 19.35 -9.07 -27.21
CA ARG A 182 18.79 -7.78 -27.61
C ARG A 182 17.28 -7.75 -27.33
N PRO A 183 16.69 -6.55 -27.18
CA PRO A 183 15.26 -6.43 -26.88
C PRO A 183 14.34 -7.17 -27.85
N GLU A 184 14.69 -7.21 -29.14
CA GLU A 184 13.88 -7.86 -30.16
C GLU A 184 13.78 -9.37 -29.95
N ASP A 185 14.75 -9.99 -29.30
CA ASP A 185 14.74 -11.44 -29.01
C ASP A 185 13.65 -11.82 -28.01
N LEU A 186 13.24 -10.85 -27.16
CA LEU A 186 12.19 -11.05 -26.13
C LEU A 186 10.85 -11.51 -26.73
N SER A 187 10.55 -11.14 -27.98
CA SER A 187 9.31 -11.56 -28.67
C SER A 187 9.19 -13.09 -28.86
N ARG A 188 10.30 -13.83 -28.71
CA ARG A 188 10.36 -15.29 -28.80
C ARG A 188 10.30 -15.98 -27.46
N HIS A 189 10.25 -15.19 -26.37
CA HIS A 189 10.22 -15.70 -25.01
C HIS A 189 8.85 -15.56 -24.39
N GLN A 190 8.54 -16.44 -23.44
CA GLN A 190 7.35 -16.37 -22.62
C GLN A 190 7.52 -15.26 -21.58
N ALA A 191 6.62 -14.28 -21.59
CA ALA A 191 6.58 -13.26 -20.54
C ALA A 191 5.61 -13.66 -19.43
N LEU A 192 5.95 -13.28 -18.20
CA LEU A 192 5.09 -13.33 -17.04
C LEU A 192 4.55 -11.92 -16.79
N LEU A 193 3.27 -11.70 -17.08
CA LEU A 193 2.68 -10.38 -17.18
C LEU A 193 1.68 -10.11 -16.04
N PRO A 194 1.55 -8.87 -15.58
CA PRO A 194 0.43 -8.48 -14.74
C PRO A 194 -0.90 -8.77 -15.50
N ALA A 195 -1.87 -9.39 -14.81
CA ALA A 195 -3.20 -9.60 -15.37
C ALA A 195 -4.06 -8.36 -15.09
N GLY A 196 -4.69 -7.83 -16.13
CA GLY A 196 -5.58 -6.68 -16.03
C GLY A 196 -6.07 -6.24 -17.39
N PRO A 197 -7.05 -5.32 -17.45
CA PRO A 197 -7.59 -4.81 -18.70
C PRO A 197 -6.65 -3.85 -19.44
N ASP A 198 -5.52 -3.48 -18.82
CA ASP A 198 -4.58 -2.52 -19.38
C ASP A 198 -3.52 -3.22 -20.25
N GLU A 199 -3.71 -3.17 -21.57
CA GLU A 199 -2.75 -3.72 -22.53
C GLU A 199 -1.37 -3.03 -22.47
N ALA A 200 -1.26 -1.84 -21.88
CA ALA A 200 0.01 -1.15 -21.70
C ALA A 200 0.97 -1.93 -20.78
N GLN A 201 0.45 -2.76 -19.89
CA GLN A 201 1.24 -3.63 -19.01
C GLN A 201 1.99 -4.75 -19.77
N ASN A 202 1.59 -5.04 -21.01
CA ASN A 202 2.27 -6.00 -21.87
C ASN A 202 3.42 -5.36 -22.66
N THR A 203 3.64 -4.08 -22.50
CA THR A 203 4.63 -3.32 -23.27
C THR A 203 5.80 -2.94 -22.37
N TRP A 204 6.98 -3.45 -22.70
CA TRP A 204 8.20 -3.15 -21.97
C TRP A 204 9.05 -2.12 -22.70
N THR A 205 9.27 -0.97 -22.08
CA THR A 205 10.15 0.08 -22.60
C THR A 205 11.53 -0.06 -21.95
N LEU A 206 12.53 -0.36 -22.77
CA LEU A 206 13.90 -0.61 -22.36
C LEU A 206 14.82 0.50 -22.88
N ARG A 207 15.80 0.93 -22.06
CA ARG A 207 16.72 2.01 -22.38
C ARG A 207 18.18 1.56 -22.20
N GLN A 208 19.02 1.93 -23.18
CA GLN A 208 20.45 1.76 -23.12
C GLN A 208 21.13 3.08 -23.59
N GLY A 209 21.56 3.90 -22.65
CA GLY A 209 22.02 5.26 -22.93
C GLY A 209 20.94 6.10 -23.60
N ARG A 210 21.17 6.54 -24.86
CA ARG A 210 20.16 7.28 -25.66
C ARG A 210 19.25 6.40 -26.50
N ARG A 211 19.49 5.09 -26.51
CA ARG A 211 18.65 4.17 -27.27
C ARG A 211 17.46 3.75 -26.42
N GLU A 212 16.27 3.79 -27.01
CA GLU A 212 15.05 3.28 -26.42
C GLU A 212 14.43 2.24 -27.35
N ARG A 213 13.91 1.17 -26.78
CA ARG A 213 13.19 0.10 -27.49
C ARG A 213 11.96 -0.26 -26.70
N THR A 214 10.86 -0.34 -27.41
CA THR A 214 9.58 -0.79 -26.86
C THR A 214 9.26 -2.14 -27.47
N VAL A 215 9.02 -3.14 -26.63
CA VAL A 215 8.71 -4.50 -27.03
C VAL A 215 7.35 -4.86 -26.47
N VAL A 216 6.44 -5.29 -27.36
CA VAL A 216 5.16 -5.87 -26.95
C VAL A 216 5.42 -7.34 -26.59
N MET A 217 5.11 -7.67 -25.36
CA MET A 217 5.36 -9.01 -24.82
C MET A 217 4.11 -9.88 -24.95
N ASN A 218 4.35 -11.16 -25.17
CA ASN A 218 3.30 -12.18 -25.17
C ASN A 218 3.57 -13.17 -24.03
N GLY A 219 2.51 -13.55 -23.34
CA GLY A 219 2.60 -14.53 -22.26
C GLY A 219 1.26 -15.20 -22.00
N ALA A 220 1.28 -16.52 -21.84
CA ALA A 220 0.09 -17.29 -21.48
C ALA A 220 -0.22 -17.22 -19.98
N LEU A 221 0.73 -16.74 -19.16
CA LEU A 221 0.61 -16.66 -17.70
C LEU A 221 0.55 -15.20 -17.26
N GLY A 222 -0.58 -14.84 -16.65
CA GLY A 222 -0.81 -13.52 -16.07
C GLY A 222 -1.40 -13.63 -14.67
N SER A 223 -1.05 -12.69 -13.79
CA SER A 223 -1.62 -12.60 -12.44
C SER A 223 -1.65 -11.14 -11.98
N ASP A 224 -2.69 -10.78 -11.24
CA ASP A 224 -2.77 -9.51 -10.51
C ASP A 224 -1.92 -9.49 -9.22
N SER A 225 -1.30 -10.62 -8.88
CA SER A 225 -0.41 -10.77 -7.72
C SER A 225 1.06 -10.83 -8.14
N GLY A 226 1.84 -9.84 -7.70
CA GLY A 226 3.29 -9.82 -7.91
C GLY A 226 4.02 -11.02 -7.33
N ASP A 227 3.54 -11.58 -6.20
CA ASP A 227 4.15 -12.78 -5.58
C ASP A 227 3.98 -14.03 -6.47
N ILE A 228 2.85 -14.14 -7.17
CA ILE A 228 2.62 -15.25 -8.10
C ILE A 228 3.55 -15.13 -9.31
N LEU A 229 3.70 -13.93 -9.89
CA LEU A 229 4.63 -13.69 -10.99
C LEU A 229 6.07 -14.01 -10.57
N HIS A 230 6.47 -13.61 -9.35
CA HIS A 230 7.78 -13.96 -8.77
C HIS A 230 7.96 -15.47 -8.64
N ALA A 231 6.99 -16.17 -8.08
CA ALA A 231 7.04 -17.62 -7.92
C ALA A 231 7.13 -18.36 -9.26
N TRP A 232 6.39 -17.94 -10.28
CA TRP A 232 6.45 -18.50 -11.62
C TRP A 232 7.80 -18.22 -12.31
N CYS A 233 8.38 -17.05 -12.09
CA CYS A 233 9.71 -16.74 -12.59
C CYS A 233 10.77 -17.66 -11.99
N LEU A 234 10.73 -17.87 -10.68
CA LEU A 234 11.61 -18.83 -9.97
C LEU A 234 11.40 -20.28 -10.45
N ALA A 235 10.17 -20.64 -10.79
CA ALA A 235 9.83 -21.97 -11.30
C ALA A 235 10.25 -22.19 -12.78
N GLY A 236 10.80 -21.16 -13.44
CA GLY A 236 11.27 -21.30 -14.81
C GLY A 236 10.20 -21.22 -15.87
N LEU A 237 9.11 -20.48 -15.62
CA LEU A 237 7.98 -20.40 -16.55
C LEU A 237 8.07 -19.22 -17.52
N GLY A 238 9.06 -18.33 -17.39
CA GLY A 238 9.21 -17.19 -18.28
C GLY A 238 10.17 -16.13 -17.78
N ILE A 239 10.25 -15.03 -18.56
CA ILE A 239 10.93 -13.80 -18.23
C ILE A 239 9.92 -12.86 -17.54
N SER A 240 10.34 -12.19 -16.47
CA SER A 240 9.51 -11.21 -15.76
C SER A 240 10.25 -9.88 -15.60
N LEU A 241 9.51 -8.79 -15.73
CA LEU A 241 9.97 -7.49 -15.27
C LEU A 241 9.63 -7.37 -13.78
N ARG A 242 10.65 -7.26 -12.93
CA ARG A 242 10.50 -7.24 -11.47
C ARG A 242 11.29 -6.12 -10.84
N GLU A 243 10.79 -5.61 -9.75
CA GLU A 243 11.46 -4.58 -8.96
C GLU A 243 12.60 -5.19 -8.12
N THR A 244 13.71 -4.46 -7.99
CA THR A 244 14.91 -4.93 -7.29
C THR A 244 14.64 -5.24 -5.81
N TRP A 245 13.76 -4.52 -5.14
CA TRP A 245 13.36 -4.80 -3.75
C TRP A 245 12.68 -6.17 -3.60
N ASP A 246 12.06 -6.68 -4.66
CA ASP A 246 11.39 -7.99 -4.65
C ASP A 246 12.36 -9.14 -4.91
N ILE A 247 13.27 -8.97 -5.86
CA ILE A 247 14.13 -10.03 -6.39
C ILE A 247 15.54 -10.05 -5.80
N HIS A 248 15.92 -9.11 -4.94
CA HIS A 248 17.28 -8.96 -4.40
C HIS A 248 17.86 -10.28 -3.88
N ASP A 249 17.12 -11.01 -3.05
CA ASP A 249 17.58 -12.28 -2.46
C ASP A 249 17.69 -13.41 -3.51
N ALA A 250 16.83 -13.41 -4.51
CA ALA A 250 16.86 -14.38 -5.60
C ALA A 250 18.06 -14.12 -6.53
N LEU A 251 18.40 -12.85 -6.79
CA LEU A 251 19.61 -12.47 -7.54
C LEU A 251 20.86 -12.88 -6.77
N ARG A 252 20.96 -12.53 -5.49
CA ARG A 252 22.12 -12.89 -4.65
C ARG A 252 22.36 -14.39 -4.55
N SER A 253 21.30 -15.17 -4.52
CA SER A 253 21.38 -16.65 -4.45
C SER A 253 21.50 -17.32 -5.80
N GLY A 254 21.53 -16.56 -6.91
CA GLY A 254 21.61 -17.10 -8.28
C GLY A 254 20.34 -17.85 -8.72
N ARG A 255 19.24 -17.78 -7.98
CA ARG A 255 17.96 -18.37 -8.36
C ARG A 255 17.29 -17.62 -9.50
N LEU A 256 17.52 -16.32 -9.58
CA LEU A 256 17.21 -15.50 -10.74
C LEU A 256 18.48 -14.85 -11.26
N VAL A 257 18.55 -14.63 -12.56
CA VAL A 257 19.64 -13.92 -13.22
C VAL A 257 19.08 -12.78 -14.06
N PRO A 258 19.83 -11.67 -14.22
CA PRO A 258 19.42 -10.58 -15.09
C PRO A 258 19.33 -11.03 -16.55
N VAL A 259 18.32 -10.52 -17.23
CA VAL A 259 18.12 -10.65 -18.68
C VAL A 259 18.34 -9.27 -19.29
N LEU A 260 19.15 -9.18 -20.34
CA LEU A 260 19.54 -7.91 -20.96
C LEU A 260 20.09 -6.89 -19.93
N PRO A 261 21.16 -7.20 -19.19
CA PRO A 261 21.63 -6.38 -18.06
C PRO A 261 22.05 -4.96 -18.46
N ASP A 262 22.42 -4.72 -19.73
CA ASP A 262 22.76 -3.40 -20.25
C ASP A 262 21.55 -2.53 -20.57
N TRP A 263 20.35 -3.08 -20.45
CA TRP A 263 19.10 -2.40 -20.71
C TRP A 263 18.36 -2.15 -19.40
N THR A 264 17.99 -0.91 -19.14
CA THR A 264 17.27 -0.48 -17.95
C THR A 264 15.81 -0.15 -18.27
N VAL A 265 14.97 -0.23 -17.27
CA VAL A 265 13.59 0.32 -17.31
C VAL A 265 13.55 1.67 -16.60
N PRO A 266 12.54 2.52 -16.86
CA PRO A 266 12.38 3.77 -16.13
C PRO A 266 12.39 3.55 -14.62
N VAL A 267 13.17 4.38 -13.92
CA VAL A 267 13.26 4.35 -12.46
C VAL A 267 12.14 5.22 -11.90
N THR A 268 11.43 4.71 -10.91
CA THR A 268 10.43 5.44 -10.12
C THR A 268 10.87 5.56 -8.67
N HIS A 269 9.98 6.01 -7.79
CA HIS A 269 10.25 6.08 -6.36
C HIS A 269 9.26 5.22 -5.56
N ILE A 270 9.78 4.63 -4.50
CA ILE A 270 8.95 4.16 -3.40
C ILE A 270 8.67 5.39 -2.55
N SER A 271 7.41 5.76 -2.42
CA SER A 271 7.00 7.01 -1.80
C SER A 271 5.99 6.78 -0.68
N ALA A 272 6.10 7.60 0.36
CA ALA A 272 5.06 7.82 1.35
C ALA A 272 4.11 8.91 0.84
N VAL A 273 2.87 8.55 0.59
CA VAL A 273 1.85 9.45 0.04
C VAL A 273 0.78 9.66 1.10
N ARG A 274 0.46 10.91 1.39
CA ARG A 274 -0.58 11.31 2.34
C ARG A 274 -1.46 12.42 1.80
N ALA A 275 -2.64 12.56 2.37
CA ALA A 275 -3.48 13.73 2.15
C ALA A 275 -2.77 15.00 2.65
N ARG A 276 -2.98 16.13 1.94
CA ARG A 276 -2.51 17.43 2.41
C ARG A 276 -3.32 17.85 3.64
N ARG A 277 -2.70 17.84 4.81
CA ARG A 277 -3.25 18.30 6.10
C ARG A 277 -2.26 19.21 6.78
N ASP A 278 -2.76 20.18 7.52
CA ASP A 278 -1.97 21.09 8.34
C ASP A 278 -2.73 21.32 9.66
N PRO A 279 -2.15 20.99 10.83
CA PRO A 279 -0.86 20.32 11.02
C PRO A 279 -0.90 18.84 10.62
N VAL A 280 0.30 18.26 10.38
CA VAL A 280 0.49 16.81 10.20
C VAL A 280 0.65 16.17 11.58
N PRO A 281 -0.04 15.06 11.87
CA PRO A 281 0.16 14.34 13.13
C PRO A 281 1.62 13.94 13.35
N ARG A 282 2.20 14.32 14.50
CA ARG A 282 3.63 14.07 14.81
C ARG A 282 4.01 12.59 14.65
N ARG A 283 3.12 11.66 15.06
CA ARG A 283 3.34 10.22 14.89
C ARG A 283 3.54 9.82 13.42
N LEU A 284 2.83 10.50 12.50
CA LEU A 284 2.91 10.22 11.07
C LEU A 284 4.21 10.75 10.48
N ASP A 285 4.62 11.97 10.81
CA ASP A 285 5.87 12.55 10.35
C ASP A 285 7.07 11.73 10.84
N VAL A 286 7.12 11.37 12.12
CA VAL A 286 8.20 10.55 12.69
C VAL A 286 8.25 9.16 12.05
N PHE A 287 7.09 8.56 11.74
CA PHE A 287 7.06 7.28 11.04
C PHE A 287 7.55 7.39 9.59
N ILE A 288 7.16 8.44 8.85
CA ILE A 288 7.66 8.69 7.48
C ILE A 288 9.19 8.90 7.49
N GLU A 289 9.71 9.69 8.42
CA GLU A 289 11.16 9.87 8.57
C GLU A 289 11.88 8.56 8.93
N PHE A 290 11.28 7.74 9.79
CA PHE A 290 11.82 6.42 10.11
C PHE A 290 11.91 5.53 8.88
N LEU A 291 10.85 5.48 8.05
CA LEU A 291 10.85 4.73 6.79
C LEU A 291 11.90 5.26 5.81
N ALA A 292 12.01 6.59 5.67
CA ALA A 292 13.01 7.20 4.79
C ALA A 292 14.45 6.85 5.21
N ARG A 293 14.74 6.88 6.51
CA ARG A 293 16.06 6.46 7.04
C ARG A 293 16.31 4.98 6.82
N ARG A 294 15.31 4.13 7.11
CA ARG A 294 15.42 2.68 7.00
C ARG A 294 15.66 2.21 5.57
N TRP A 295 15.02 2.84 4.58
CA TRP A 295 15.09 2.40 3.18
C TRP A 295 16.10 3.16 2.33
N ARG A 296 16.71 4.24 2.84
CA ARG A 296 17.77 4.96 2.15
C ARG A 296 18.94 4.05 1.76
N ASP A 297 19.39 3.24 2.72
CA ASP A 297 20.53 2.34 2.58
C ASP A 297 20.09 0.88 2.40
N ALA A 298 18.87 0.67 1.91
CA ALA A 298 18.35 -0.67 1.70
C ALA A 298 19.19 -1.43 0.66
N PRO A 299 19.41 -2.75 0.85
CA PRO A 299 20.29 -3.54 -0.03
C PRO A 299 19.91 -3.48 -1.52
N TRP A 300 18.63 -3.29 -1.83
CA TRP A 300 18.14 -3.16 -3.21
C TRP A 300 18.37 -1.78 -3.83
N ASN A 301 18.80 -0.77 -3.04
CA ASN A 301 19.12 0.58 -3.52
C ASN A 301 20.56 0.71 -3.96
N THR A 302 21.45 -0.19 -3.50
CA THR A 302 22.86 -0.14 -3.83
C THR A 302 23.09 -0.53 -5.30
N GLU A 303 24.11 0.08 -5.94
CA GLU A 303 24.47 -0.17 -7.33
C GLU A 303 24.92 -1.62 -7.63
N ALA A 304 25.05 -2.46 -6.61
CA ALA A 304 25.40 -3.87 -6.73
C ALA A 304 24.32 -4.77 -7.37
N ALA A 305 23.25 -4.18 -7.89
CA ALA A 305 22.28 -4.84 -8.77
C ALA A 305 22.56 -4.52 -10.25
N ARG A 306 23.81 -4.17 -10.60
CA ARG A 306 24.29 -4.11 -12.00
C ARG A 306 24.73 -5.47 -12.48
#